data_3389ce56301fd845f1363ab7005d5ef9
#
_entry.id   3389ce56301fd845f1363ab7005d5ef9
#
_cell.length_a   1.000
_cell.length_b   1.000
_cell.length_c   1.000
_cell.angle_alpha   90.00
_cell.angle_beta   90.00
_cell.angle_gamma   90.00
#
_symmetry.space_group_name_H-M   'P 1'
#
loop_
_entity.id
_entity.type
_entity.pdbx_description
1 polymer ?
#
loop_
_entity_poly.entity_id
_entity_poly.type
_entity_poly.pdbx_seq_one_letter_code
_entity_poly.pdbx_strand_id
1 'polypeptide(L)'
;DSLVDWFLSQTGTVKGYKKAIFSGLPTVELARVIKDFVMPRTDLQGSYHVSADPIDKYTLLNLIANIYGKEIEIIADEKVHIDRSLNSDKFRQATGYQPPSWPILIEKMYRANKGI
;
A
#
# COMPACT_ATOMS: atom_id res chain seq x y z
N ASP A 1 2.29 -10.01 -1.39
CA ASP A 1 2.77 -8.69 -1.82
C ASP A 1 4.30 -8.68 -1.88
N SER A 2 4.85 -8.33 -3.03
CA SER A 2 6.29 -8.47 -3.27
C SER A 2 7.14 -7.56 -2.38
N LEU A 3 6.68 -6.36 -2.06
CA LEU A 3 7.41 -5.46 -1.15
C LEU A 3 7.48 -6.03 0.26
N VAL A 4 6.35 -6.53 0.76
CA VAL A 4 6.28 -7.11 2.10
C VAL A 4 7.09 -8.40 2.17
N ASP A 5 6.97 -9.27 1.19
CA ASP A 5 7.74 -10.51 1.15
C ASP A 5 9.25 -10.23 1.12
N TRP A 6 9.67 -9.27 0.30
CA TRP A 6 11.07 -8.83 0.29
C TRP A 6 11.51 -8.32 1.65
N PHE A 7 10.72 -7.41 2.25
CA PHE A 7 11.08 -6.81 3.53
C PHE A 7 11.17 -7.84 4.65
N LEU A 8 10.21 -8.76 4.70
CA LEU A 8 10.20 -9.80 5.74
C LEU A 8 11.37 -10.77 5.61
N SER A 9 11.96 -10.90 4.43
CA SER A 9 13.14 -11.73 4.21
C SER A 9 14.46 -11.07 4.62
N GLN A 10 14.46 -9.76 4.88
CA GLN A 10 15.67 -9.03 5.21
C GLN A 10 16.08 -9.24 6.66
N THR A 11 17.40 -9.14 6.92
CA THR A 11 17.97 -9.22 8.26
C THR A 11 18.95 -8.05 8.46
N GLY A 12 19.23 -7.71 9.72
CA GLY A 12 20.17 -6.64 10.04
C GLY A 12 19.58 -5.27 9.82
N THR A 13 19.96 -4.62 8.74
CA THR A 13 19.53 -3.27 8.43
C THR A 13 18.99 -3.17 7.00
N VAL A 14 18.01 -2.29 6.79
CA VAL A 14 17.55 -1.91 5.46
C VAL A 14 17.45 -0.39 5.38
N LYS A 15 17.54 0.14 4.16
CA LYS A 15 17.31 1.56 3.93
C LYS A 15 15.82 1.82 3.73
N GLY A 16 15.31 2.84 4.42
CA GLY A 16 13.96 3.35 4.21
C GLY A 16 14.04 4.71 3.50
N TYR A 17 13.58 4.75 2.25
CA TYR A 17 13.72 5.94 1.42
C TYR A 17 12.59 6.92 1.70
N LYS A 18 12.93 8.07 2.31
CA LYS A 18 11.96 9.10 2.70
C LYS A 18 11.42 9.90 1.53
N LYS A 19 12.09 9.86 0.38
CA LYS A 19 11.69 10.57 -0.85
C LYS A 19 11.24 9.61 -1.95
N ALA A 20 11.08 8.32 -1.66
CA ALA A 20 10.50 7.35 -2.57
C ALA A 20 9.03 7.15 -2.17
N ILE A 21 8.11 7.62 -3.01
CA ILE A 21 6.68 7.66 -2.71
C ILE A 21 5.97 6.51 -3.40
N PHE A 22 5.04 5.91 -2.68
CA PHE A 22 4.31 4.71 -3.08
C PHE A 22 2.83 4.90 -2.76
N SER A 23 1.94 4.29 -3.55
CA SER A 23 0.50 4.36 -3.28
C SER A 23 -0.25 3.10 -3.69
N GLY A 24 0.45 2.01 -3.97
CA GLY A 24 -0.19 0.75 -4.40
C GLY A 24 -1.04 0.13 -3.31
N LEU A 25 -2.26 -0.30 -3.66
CA LEU A 25 -3.11 -1.02 -2.71
C LEU A 25 -2.59 -2.45 -2.50
N PRO A 26 -2.67 -2.98 -1.27
CA PRO A 26 -2.48 -4.40 -1.05
C PRO A 26 -3.49 -5.22 -1.86
N THR A 27 -3.10 -6.42 -2.29
CA THR A 27 -3.94 -7.30 -3.10
C THR A 27 -5.30 -7.57 -2.47
N VAL A 28 -5.34 -7.78 -1.14
CA VAL A 28 -6.58 -8.03 -0.40
C VAL A 28 -7.55 -6.84 -0.49
N GLU A 29 -7.05 -5.62 -0.44
CA GLU A 29 -7.89 -4.44 -0.57
C GLU A 29 -8.32 -4.22 -2.03
N LEU A 30 -7.42 -4.44 -2.99
CA LEU A 30 -7.77 -4.32 -4.40
C LEU A 30 -8.88 -5.30 -4.79
N ALA A 31 -8.82 -6.54 -4.29
CA ALA A 31 -9.87 -7.53 -4.53
C ALA A 31 -11.22 -7.06 -3.96
N ARG A 32 -11.22 -6.46 -2.77
CA ARG A 32 -12.43 -5.90 -2.17
C ARG A 32 -13.00 -4.75 -3.01
N VAL A 33 -12.12 -3.86 -3.50
CA VAL A 33 -12.54 -2.74 -4.34
C VAL A 33 -13.18 -3.22 -5.63
N ILE A 34 -12.60 -4.21 -6.28
CA ILE A 34 -13.16 -4.78 -7.50
C ILE A 34 -14.56 -5.34 -7.23
N LYS A 35 -14.71 -6.11 -6.16
CA LYS A 35 -15.98 -6.73 -5.81
C LYS A 35 -17.05 -5.71 -5.44
N ASP A 36 -16.72 -4.73 -4.59
CA ASP A 36 -17.71 -3.87 -3.96
C ASP A 36 -17.95 -2.56 -4.72
N PHE A 37 -16.96 -2.09 -5.49
CA PHE A 37 -17.02 -0.79 -6.16
C PHE A 37 -16.99 -0.86 -7.69
N VAL A 38 -16.47 -1.93 -8.27
CA VAL A 38 -16.35 -2.06 -9.73
C VAL A 38 -17.41 -3.01 -10.30
N MET A 39 -17.50 -4.23 -9.80
CA MET A 39 -18.43 -5.23 -10.32
C MET A 39 -19.90 -4.82 -10.27
N PRO A 40 -20.38 -4.09 -9.22
CA PRO A 40 -21.76 -3.63 -9.21
C PRO A 40 -22.07 -2.52 -10.23
N ARG A 41 -21.05 -1.90 -10.81
CA ARG A 41 -21.17 -0.75 -11.71
C ARG A 41 -20.98 -1.19 -13.15
N THR A 42 -21.98 -0.93 -14.00
CA THR A 42 -21.92 -1.22 -15.44
C THR A 42 -21.65 0.03 -16.27
N ASP A 43 -21.64 1.19 -15.63
CA ASP A 43 -21.49 2.50 -16.27
C ASP A 43 -20.05 3.00 -16.28
N LEU A 44 -19.12 2.31 -15.59
CA LEU A 44 -17.71 2.71 -15.57
C LEU A 44 -17.08 2.45 -16.93
N GLN A 45 -16.44 3.48 -17.47
CA GLN A 45 -15.80 3.40 -18.79
C GLN A 45 -14.38 3.99 -18.73
N GLY A 46 -13.53 3.44 -19.61
CA GLY A 46 -12.15 3.88 -19.72
C GLY A 46 -11.23 3.27 -18.66
N SER A 47 -10.10 3.90 -18.47
CA SER A 47 -9.08 3.43 -17.53
C SER A 47 -9.12 4.24 -16.23
N TYR A 48 -8.97 3.54 -15.13
CA TYR A 48 -8.94 4.14 -13.79
C TYR A 48 -7.68 3.71 -13.06
N HIS A 49 -7.05 4.65 -12.36
CA HIS A 49 -6.04 4.31 -11.37
C HIS A 49 -6.72 4.11 -10.02
N VAL A 50 -6.47 2.98 -9.40
CA VAL A 50 -7.02 2.63 -8.08
C VAL A 50 -5.85 2.50 -7.11
N SER A 51 -5.76 3.43 -6.17
CA SER A 51 -4.62 3.52 -5.26
C SER A 51 -5.03 3.95 -3.87
N ALA A 52 -4.14 3.69 -2.91
CA ALA A 52 -4.19 4.28 -1.58
C ALA A 52 -3.69 5.72 -1.62
N ASP A 53 -3.68 6.39 -0.48
CA ASP A 53 -3.01 7.67 -0.34
C ASP A 53 -1.48 7.48 -0.45
N PRO A 54 -0.75 8.45 -1.00
CA PRO A 54 0.70 8.34 -1.10
C PRO A 54 1.37 8.19 0.27
N ILE A 55 2.42 7.38 0.31
CA ILE A 55 3.23 7.18 1.52
C ILE A 55 4.70 7.02 1.11
N ASP A 56 5.62 7.57 1.88
CA ASP A 56 7.03 7.33 1.66
C ASP A 56 7.45 5.93 2.15
N LYS A 57 8.44 5.34 1.53
CA LYS A 57 8.84 3.97 1.85
C LYS A 57 9.42 3.82 3.25
N TYR A 58 10.07 4.85 3.79
CA TYR A 58 10.56 4.80 5.17
C TYR A 58 9.40 4.58 6.15
N THR A 59 8.37 5.41 6.06
CA THR A 59 7.18 5.28 6.92
C THR A 59 6.49 3.94 6.68
N LEU A 60 6.33 3.52 5.43
CA LEU A 60 5.69 2.26 5.08
C LEU A 60 6.41 1.07 5.70
N LEU A 61 7.74 0.98 5.59
CA LEU A 61 8.50 -0.12 6.15
C LEU A 61 8.42 -0.15 7.68
N ASN A 62 8.41 1.02 8.33
CA ASN A 62 8.22 1.09 9.77
C ASN A 62 6.85 0.58 10.22
N LEU A 63 5.79 0.89 9.47
CA LEU A 63 4.45 0.35 9.74
C LEU A 63 4.41 -1.17 9.58
N ILE A 64 5.01 -1.69 8.53
CA ILE A 64 5.07 -3.13 8.28
C ILE A 64 5.83 -3.82 9.42
N ALA A 65 7.00 -3.29 9.80
CA ALA A 65 7.80 -3.85 10.87
C ALA A 65 7.01 -3.91 12.19
N ASN A 66 6.31 -2.83 12.52
CA ASN A 66 5.54 -2.72 13.74
C ASN A 66 4.38 -3.71 13.77
N ILE A 67 3.58 -3.77 12.70
CA ILE A 67 2.38 -4.60 12.64
C ILE A 67 2.73 -6.09 12.53
N TYR A 68 3.78 -6.42 11.76
CA TYR A 68 4.23 -7.82 11.61
C TYR A 68 5.13 -8.28 12.76
N GLY A 69 5.52 -7.38 13.66
CA GLY A 69 6.42 -7.73 14.76
C GLY A 69 7.83 -8.08 14.31
N LYS A 70 8.31 -7.47 13.23
CA LYS A 70 9.66 -7.72 12.71
C LYS A 70 10.65 -6.78 13.37
N GLU A 71 11.68 -7.36 13.99
CA GLU A 71 12.80 -6.61 14.56
C GLU A 71 13.88 -6.42 13.51
N ILE A 72 13.99 -5.20 12.99
CA ILE A 72 14.97 -4.83 11.99
C ILE A 72 15.23 -3.33 12.09
N GLU A 73 16.49 -2.93 11.85
CA GLU A 73 16.84 -1.53 11.82
C GLU A 73 16.53 -0.94 10.44
N ILE A 74 15.69 0.10 10.41
CA ILE A 74 15.34 0.80 9.18
C ILE A 74 16.02 2.16 9.20
N ILE A 75 16.99 2.35 8.30
CA ILE A 75 17.80 3.57 8.25
C ILE A 75 17.17 4.52 7.24
N ALA A 76 16.79 5.72 7.70
CA ALA A 76 16.24 6.75 6.83
C ALA A 76 17.29 7.20 5.80
N ASP A 77 16.86 7.29 4.53
CA ASP A 77 17.72 7.71 3.43
C ASP A 77 16.95 8.71 2.57
N GLU A 78 17.52 9.88 2.31
CA GLU A 78 16.89 10.93 1.52
C GLU A 78 17.51 11.09 0.13
N LYS A 79 18.45 10.23 -0.26
CA LYS A 79 19.20 10.37 -1.52
C LYS A 79 18.42 9.93 -2.75
N VAL A 80 17.45 9.04 -2.58
CA VAL A 80 16.64 8.53 -3.69
C VAL A 80 15.34 9.33 -3.78
N HIS A 81 15.10 9.97 -4.91
CA HIS A 81 13.90 10.76 -5.18
C HIS A 81 13.11 10.08 -6.28
N ILE A 82 12.09 9.33 -5.92
CA ILE A 82 11.21 8.64 -6.88
C ILE A 82 9.78 8.81 -6.39
N ASP A 83 8.90 9.28 -7.28
CA ASP A 83 7.47 9.32 -6.98
C ASP A 83 6.74 8.38 -7.94
N ARG A 84 6.26 7.28 -7.40
CA ARG A 84 5.45 6.29 -8.12
C ARG A 84 4.01 6.29 -7.64
N SER A 85 3.59 7.35 -6.97
CA SER A 85 2.20 7.48 -6.57
C SER A 85 1.30 7.64 -7.79
N LEU A 86 0.08 7.13 -7.66
CA LEU A 86 -0.94 7.25 -8.70
C LEU A 86 -2.03 8.19 -8.20
N ASN A 87 -2.60 8.97 -9.12
CA ASN A 87 -3.76 9.80 -8.82
C ASN A 87 -5.03 9.00 -9.09
N SER A 88 -5.76 8.65 -8.03
CA SER A 88 -7.01 7.90 -8.15
C SER A 88 -8.26 8.77 -8.01
N ASP A 89 -8.16 10.08 -8.17
CA ASP A 89 -9.29 11.01 -8.01
C ASP A 89 -10.45 10.67 -8.94
N LYS A 90 -10.16 10.34 -10.20
CA LYS A 90 -11.18 9.94 -11.17
C LYS A 90 -12.02 8.76 -10.66
N PHE A 91 -11.35 7.74 -10.14
CA PHE A 91 -12.02 6.56 -9.59
C PHE A 91 -12.83 6.90 -8.33
N ARG A 92 -12.25 7.68 -7.43
CA ARG A 92 -12.90 8.08 -6.18
C ARG A 92 -14.13 8.93 -6.44
N GLN A 93 -14.08 9.83 -7.41
CA GLN A 93 -15.23 10.64 -7.79
C GLN A 93 -16.33 9.80 -8.43
N ALA A 94 -15.96 8.84 -9.28
CA ALA A 94 -16.92 7.99 -9.97
C ALA A 94 -17.62 7.00 -9.03
N THR A 95 -16.92 6.47 -8.02
CA THR A 95 -17.41 5.36 -7.19
C THR A 95 -17.65 5.70 -5.73
N GLY A 96 -17.15 6.84 -5.25
CA GLY A 96 -17.18 7.19 -3.83
C GLY A 96 -16.16 6.43 -2.99
N TYR A 97 -15.25 5.68 -3.60
CA TYR A 97 -14.25 4.92 -2.86
C TYR A 97 -13.34 5.85 -2.06
N GLN A 98 -13.13 5.51 -0.79
CA GLN A 98 -12.14 6.15 0.07
C GLN A 98 -11.21 5.05 0.60
N PRO A 99 -9.91 5.10 0.30
CA PRO A 99 -9.01 4.08 0.79
C PRO A 99 -8.87 4.15 2.30
N PRO A 100 -8.75 3.00 2.98
CA PRO A 100 -8.37 3.00 4.39
C PRO A 100 -6.99 3.65 4.58
N SER A 101 -6.72 4.08 5.82
CA SER A 101 -5.39 4.56 6.18
C SER A 101 -4.35 3.45 6.07
N TRP A 102 -3.09 3.81 5.94
CA TRP A 102 -2.01 2.83 5.78
C TRP A 102 -1.90 1.85 6.95
N PRO A 103 -2.02 2.25 8.22
CA PRO A 103 -2.04 1.27 9.30
C PRO A 103 -3.14 0.22 9.14
N ILE A 104 -4.34 0.64 8.72
CA ILE A 104 -5.45 -0.29 8.48
C ILE A 104 -5.16 -1.20 7.28
N LEU A 105 -4.60 -0.67 6.20
CA LEU A 105 -4.23 -1.46 5.02
C LEU A 105 -3.19 -2.53 5.37
N ILE A 106 -2.17 -2.18 6.14
CA ILE A 106 -1.13 -3.13 6.55
C ILE A 106 -1.72 -4.19 7.49
N GLU A 107 -2.61 -3.80 8.40
CA GLU A 107 -3.30 -4.75 9.28
C GLU A 107 -4.14 -5.75 8.47
N LYS A 108 -4.88 -5.29 7.46
CA LYS A 108 -5.66 -6.17 6.57
C LYS A 108 -4.75 -7.17 5.87
N MET A 109 -3.60 -6.70 5.37
CA MET A 109 -2.64 -7.55 4.69
C MET A 109 -2.06 -8.60 5.64
N TYR A 110 -1.71 -8.19 6.85
CA TYR A 110 -1.21 -9.10 7.89
C TYR A 110 -2.23 -10.20 8.21
N ARG A 111 -3.49 -9.81 8.41
CA ARG A 111 -4.56 -10.77 8.73
C ARG A 111 -4.81 -11.73 7.56
N ALA A 112 -4.82 -11.22 6.33
CA ALA A 112 -4.97 -12.06 5.14
C ALA A 112 -3.84 -13.09 5.02
N ASN A 113 -2.60 -12.68 5.30
CA ASN A 113 -1.43 -13.57 5.27
C ASN A 113 -1.49 -14.64 6.38
N LYS A 114 -2.15 -14.35 7.49
CA LYS A 114 -2.33 -15.29 8.60
C LYS A 114 -3.60 -16.15 8.48
N GLY A 115 -4.46 -15.85 7.51
CA GLY A 115 -5.73 -16.57 7.34
C GLY A 115 -6.78 -16.21 8.39
N ILE A 116 -6.70 -15.02 8.96
CA ILE A 116 -7.63 -14.58 10.00
C ILE A 116 -8.42 -13.34 9.60
#